data_f351a033bc081a978e633b623eb0c48a
#
_entry.id   f351a033bc081a978e633b623eb0c48a
#
_cell.length_a   1.000
_cell.length_b   1.000
_cell.length_c   1.000
_cell.angle_alpha   90.00
_cell.angle_beta   90.00
_cell.angle_gamma   90.00
#
_symmetry.space_group_name_H-M   'P 1'
#
loop_
_entity.id
_entity.type
_entity.pdbx_description
1 polymer ?
#
loop_
_entity_poly.entity_id
_entity_poly.type
_entity_poly.pdbx_seq_one_letter_code
_entity_poly.pdbx_strand_id
1 'polypeptide(L)'
;LSLRPFASTPMAAIHITDIEAAINWWRARSPSPDGIAACAEVRALAEVYALMVYYREMDCDEATMPARAAAAWRDWYASTPDAPCIAICSTAQGDAVCKGCGRTEGEVQHWPAMTPSEKRQVWRRITMDATAWRFNRYAERANACAGSESGK
;
A
#
# COMPACT_ATOMS: atom_id res chain seq x y z
N LEU A 1 10.84 -13.15 -42.14
CA LEU A 1 9.92 -12.35 -41.33
C LEU A 1 9.91 -12.95 -39.93
N SER A 2 10.79 -12.43 -39.06
CA SER A 2 10.90 -12.85 -37.66
C SER A 2 9.83 -12.09 -36.86
N LEU A 3 8.79 -12.79 -36.50
CA LEU A 3 7.83 -12.30 -35.52
C LEU A 3 8.53 -12.23 -34.15
N ARG A 4 8.90 -11.05 -33.73
CA ARG A 4 9.29 -10.81 -32.34
C ARG A 4 8.08 -11.16 -31.46
N PRO A 5 8.24 -12.01 -30.45
CA PRO A 5 7.17 -12.19 -29.49
C PRO A 5 6.88 -10.83 -28.84
N PHE A 6 5.61 -10.47 -28.79
CA PHE A 6 5.14 -9.35 -27.97
C PHE A 6 5.78 -9.51 -26.57
N ALA A 7 6.63 -8.58 -26.21
CA ALA A 7 7.08 -8.47 -24.85
C ALA A 7 5.82 -8.15 -24.02
N SER A 8 5.30 -9.17 -23.35
CA SER A 8 4.27 -8.98 -22.33
C SER A 8 4.82 -7.93 -21.38
N THR A 9 4.16 -6.79 -21.31
CA THR A 9 4.39 -5.82 -20.25
C THR A 9 4.40 -6.60 -18.95
N PRO A 10 5.44 -6.54 -18.12
CA PRO A 10 5.45 -7.31 -16.90
C PRO A 10 4.20 -6.93 -16.12
N MET A 11 3.29 -7.87 -15.97
CA MET A 11 2.11 -7.71 -15.12
C MET A 11 2.63 -7.28 -13.76
N ALA A 12 2.07 -6.21 -13.25
CA ALA A 12 2.58 -5.56 -12.05
C ALA A 12 2.64 -6.56 -10.89
N ALA A 13 3.85 -6.92 -10.48
CA ALA A 13 4.08 -7.83 -9.38
C ALA A 13 3.45 -7.29 -8.08
N ILE A 14 2.66 -8.11 -7.41
CA ILE A 14 2.05 -7.80 -6.13
C ILE A 14 3.01 -8.27 -5.05
N HIS A 15 3.50 -7.35 -4.24
CA HIS A 15 4.41 -7.68 -3.15
C HIS A 15 3.64 -8.28 -1.96
N ILE A 16 4.29 -9.15 -1.19
CA ILE A 16 3.70 -9.83 -0.03
C ILE A 16 3.12 -8.84 1.00
N THR A 17 3.74 -7.67 1.17
CA THR A 17 3.23 -6.62 2.06
C THR A 17 1.91 -6.01 1.59
N ASP A 18 1.65 -5.99 0.27
CA ASP A 18 0.37 -5.55 -0.27
C ASP A 18 -0.73 -6.57 0.01
N ILE A 19 -0.40 -7.87 -0.05
CA ILE A 19 -1.33 -8.95 0.34
C ILE A 19 -1.65 -8.86 1.83
N GLU A 20 -0.67 -8.64 2.67
CA GLU A 20 -0.84 -8.46 4.12
C GLU A 20 -1.72 -7.23 4.42
N ALA A 21 -1.50 -6.11 3.76
CA ALA A 21 -2.32 -4.91 3.91
C ALA A 21 -3.78 -5.16 3.50
N ALA A 22 -4.01 -5.89 2.40
CA ALA A 22 -5.35 -6.27 1.96
C ALA A 22 -6.04 -7.19 2.97
N ILE A 23 -5.34 -8.18 3.54
CA ILE A 23 -5.85 -9.05 4.60
C ILE A 23 -6.30 -8.21 5.82
N ASN A 24 -5.47 -7.30 6.28
CA ASN A 24 -5.77 -6.45 7.42
C ASN A 24 -6.97 -5.54 7.17
N TRP A 25 -7.07 -4.99 5.97
CA TRP A 25 -8.21 -4.16 5.57
C TRP A 25 -9.54 -4.95 5.58
N TRP A 26 -9.55 -6.17 5.02
CA TRP A 26 -10.73 -7.02 5.03
C TRP A 26 -11.11 -7.48 6.44
N ARG A 27 -10.13 -7.79 7.28
CA ARG A 27 -10.37 -8.14 8.70
C ARG A 27 -11.06 -7.02 9.45
N ALA A 28 -10.67 -5.77 9.21
CA ALA A 28 -11.28 -4.62 9.83
C ALA A 28 -12.71 -4.35 9.33
N ARG A 29 -13.00 -4.64 8.06
CA ARG A 29 -14.32 -4.41 7.45
C ARG A 29 -15.33 -5.51 7.72
N SER A 30 -14.88 -6.72 7.86
CA SER A 30 -15.73 -7.91 8.05
C SER A 30 -15.28 -8.70 9.27
N PRO A 31 -15.39 -8.12 10.46
CA PRO A 31 -15.07 -8.83 11.69
C PRO A 31 -16.01 -10.01 11.84
N SER A 32 -15.47 -11.16 12.22
CA SER A 32 -16.27 -12.34 12.53
C SER A 32 -17.11 -12.10 13.79
N PRO A 33 -18.40 -12.47 13.81
CA PRO A 33 -19.25 -12.33 14.98
C PRO A 33 -18.74 -13.10 16.19
N ASP A 34 -18.06 -14.23 15.97
CA ASP A 34 -17.49 -15.11 16.99
C ASP A 34 -15.98 -14.87 17.24
N GLY A 35 -15.34 -13.99 16.46
CA GLY A 35 -13.91 -13.71 16.53
C GLY A 35 -13.01 -14.85 16.04
N ILE A 36 -13.56 -15.95 15.54
CA ILE A 36 -12.84 -17.20 15.19
C ILE A 36 -12.75 -17.39 13.68
N ALA A 37 -13.87 -17.24 12.96
CA ALA A 37 -13.91 -17.48 11.52
C ALA A 37 -13.53 -16.23 10.72
N ALA A 38 -12.54 -16.33 9.84
CA ALA A 38 -12.23 -15.28 8.88
C ALA A 38 -13.25 -15.24 7.74
N CYS A 39 -13.56 -14.06 7.21
CA CYS A 39 -14.39 -13.92 6.02
C CYS A 39 -13.74 -14.60 4.79
N ALA A 40 -14.52 -14.82 3.75
CA ALA A 40 -14.07 -15.55 2.55
C ALA A 40 -12.89 -14.85 1.86
N GLU A 41 -12.90 -13.53 1.83
CA GLU A 41 -11.85 -12.69 1.24
C GLU A 41 -10.53 -12.82 2.01
N VAL A 42 -10.58 -12.77 3.33
CA VAL A 42 -9.41 -12.99 4.19
C VAL A 42 -8.84 -14.38 3.99
N ARG A 43 -9.68 -15.42 3.95
CA ARG A 43 -9.22 -16.79 3.72
C ARG A 43 -8.53 -16.95 2.36
N ALA A 44 -9.13 -16.38 1.30
CA ALA A 44 -8.56 -16.45 -0.05
C ALA A 44 -7.20 -15.75 -0.14
N LEU A 45 -7.06 -14.57 0.44
CA LEU A 45 -5.80 -13.84 0.49
C LEU A 45 -4.77 -14.52 1.39
N ALA A 46 -5.19 -15.10 2.51
CA ALA A 46 -4.31 -15.82 3.43
C ALA A 46 -3.70 -17.08 2.78
N GLU A 47 -4.41 -17.77 1.90
CA GLU A 47 -3.84 -18.88 1.13
C GLU A 47 -2.71 -18.42 0.21
N VAL A 48 -2.89 -17.29 -0.51
CA VAL A 48 -1.84 -16.69 -1.33
C VAL A 48 -0.65 -16.30 -0.48
N TYR A 49 -0.88 -15.60 0.63
CA TYR A 49 0.16 -15.21 1.58
C TYR A 49 0.95 -16.41 2.10
N ALA A 50 0.26 -17.48 2.52
CA ALA A 50 0.88 -18.70 3.02
C ALA A 50 1.77 -19.38 1.96
N LEU A 51 1.33 -19.44 0.71
CA LEU A 51 2.13 -19.99 -0.39
C LEU A 51 3.36 -19.13 -0.68
N MET A 52 3.24 -17.80 -0.66
CA MET A 52 4.38 -16.89 -0.82
C MET A 52 5.42 -17.10 0.29
N VAL A 53 4.98 -17.21 1.54
CA VAL A 53 5.87 -17.50 2.68
C VAL A 53 6.53 -18.87 2.54
N TYR A 54 5.77 -19.90 2.18
CA TYR A 54 6.26 -21.25 2.03
C TYR A 54 7.34 -21.37 0.94
N TYR A 55 7.10 -20.75 -0.22
CA TYR A 55 8.06 -20.75 -1.33
C TYR A 55 9.12 -19.64 -1.23
N ARG A 56 9.07 -18.81 -0.19
CA ARG A 56 9.97 -17.66 0.02
C ARG A 56 9.93 -16.66 -1.15
N GLU A 57 8.76 -16.48 -1.73
CA GLU A 57 8.51 -15.50 -2.79
C GLU A 57 8.02 -14.19 -2.17
N MET A 58 8.65 -13.09 -2.57
CA MET A 58 8.27 -11.76 -2.09
C MET A 58 7.24 -11.10 -2.98
N ASP A 59 7.10 -11.57 -4.23
CA ASP A 59 6.19 -11.02 -5.23
C ASP A 59 5.39 -12.15 -5.87
N CYS A 60 4.13 -11.87 -6.21
CA CYS A 60 3.30 -12.76 -7.00
C CYS A 60 2.69 -12.01 -8.19
N ASP A 61 2.34 -12.76 -9.24
CA ASP A 61 1.60 -12.23 -10.39
C ASP A 61 0.10 -12.30 -10.10
N GLU A 62 -0.61 -11.19 -10.27
CA GLU A 62 -2.07 -11.15 -10.12
C GLU A 62 -2.78 -12.18 -10.99
N ALA A 63 -2.24 -12.44 -12.20
CA ALA A 63 -2.82 -13.42 -13.12
C ALA A 63 -2.75 -14.86 -12.60
N THR A 64 -1.83 -15.17 -11.70
CA THR A 64 -1.69 -16.50 -11.10
C THR A 64 -2.50 -16.70 -9.82
N MET A 65 -3.11 -15.63 -9.30
CA MET A 65 -3.92 -15.70 -8.10
C MET A 65 -5.27 -16.42 -8.37
N PRO A 66 -5.79 -17.18 -7.41
CA PRO A 66 -7.16 -17.65 -7.47
C PRO A 66 -8.14 -16.49 -7.65
N ALA A 67 -9.20 -16.67 -8.43
CA ALA A 67 -10.13 -15.60 -8.82
C ALA A 67 -10.68 -14.81 -7.61
N ARG A 68 -11.00 -15.48 -6.51
CA ARG A 68 -11.51 -14.83 -5.29
C ARG A 68 -10.45 -13.99 -4.59
N ALA A 69 -9.21 -14.47 -4.54
CA ALA A 69 -8.09 -13.71 -3.96
C ALA A 69 -7.77 -12.48 -4.81
N ALA A 70 -7.74 -12.63 -6.14
CA ALA A 70 -7.53 -11.51 -7.05
C ALA A 70 -8.65 -10.46 -6.93
N ALA A 71 -9.91 -10.87 -6.82
CA ALA A 71 -11.03 -9.96 -6.61
C ALA A 71 -10.92 -9.21 -5.26
N ALA A 72 -10.61 -9.93 -4.18
CA ALA A 72 -10.43 -9.35 -2.87
C ALA A 72 -9.27 -8.34 -2.82
N TRP A 73 -8.16 -8.64 -3.50
CA TRP A 73 -7.02 -7.71 -3.61
C TRP A 73 -7.37 -6.46 -4.42
N ARG A 74 -8.09 -6.61 -5.54
CA ARG A 74 -8.52 -5.46 -6.35
C ARG A 74 -9.48 -4.55 -5.60
N ASP A 75 -10.41 -5.09 -4.83
CA ASP A 75 -11.33 -4.32 -4.00
C ASP A 75 -10.58 -3.49 -2.96
N TRP A 76 -9.59 -4.09 -2.29
CA TRP A 76 -8.70 -3.36 -1.40
C TRP A 76 -7.94 -2.27 -2.15
N TYR A 77 -7.33 -2.60 -3.27
CA TYR A 77 -6.52 -1.66 -4.05
C TYR A 77 -7.35 -0.47 -4.55
N ALA A 78 -8.57 -0.71 -5.04
CA ALA A 78 -9.50 0.34 -5.47
C ALA A 78 -9.96 1.25 -4.31
N SER A 79 -9.95 0.75 -3.07
CA SER A 79 -10.31 1.53 -1.89
C SER A 79 -9.17 2.42 -1.39
N THR A 80 -7.93 2.17 -1.81
CA THR A 80 -6.77 2.98 -1.41
C THR A 80 -6.73 4.29 -2.20
N PRO A 81 -6.31 5.41 -1.58
CA PRO A 81 -6.10 6.64 -2.34
C PRO A 81 -5.03 6.44 -3.41
N ASP A 82 -5.22 7.05 -4.59
CA ASP A 82 -4.21 6.98 -5.64
C ASP A 82 -2.87 7.58 -5.18
N ALA A 83 -2.92 8.74 -4.53
CA ALA A 83 -1.74 9.44 -4.04
C ALA A 83 -1.68 9.48 -2.50
N PRO A 84 -0.49 9.34 -1.90
CA PRO A 84 -0.31 9.43 -0.45
C PRO A 84 -0.40 10.86 0.11
N CYS A 85 -0.71 11.84 -0.71
CA CYS A 85 -0.78 13.25 -0.33
C CYS A 85 -1.82 13.50 0.78
N ILE A 86 -1.43 14.31 1.77
CA ILE A 86 -2.31 14.79 2.84
C ILE A 86 -2.59 16.31 2.74
N ALA A 87 -2.47 16.87 1.54
CA ALA A 87 -2.60 18.30 1.23
C ALA A 87 -1.51 19.20 1.86
N ILE A 88 -0.45 18.61 2.40
CA ILE A 88 0.73 19.33 2.87
C ILE A 88 1.90 18.87 1.98
N CYS A 89 2.41 19.77 1.14
CA CYS A 89 3.49 19.47 0.21
C CYS A 89 4.72 20.29 0.52
N SER A 90 5.65 19.75 1.31
CA SER A 90 6.86 20.45 1.68
C SER A 90 7.92 20.50 0.57
N THR A 91 7.80 19.65 -0.46
CA THR A 91 8.67 19.74 -1.65
C THR A 91 8.45 21.05 -2.41
N ALA A 92 7.24 21.62 -2.37
CA ALA A 92 6.96 22.95 -2.92
C ALA A 92 7.72 24.08 -2.18
N GLN A 93 8.23 23.80 -0.99
CA GLN A 93 9.02 24.72 -0.16
C GLN A 93 10.52 24.43 -0.22
N GLY A 94 10.95 23.48 -1.06
CA GLY A 94 12.34 23.13 -1.29
C GLY A 94 12.86 21.87 -0.59
N ASP A 95 12.01 21.13 0.12
CA ASP A 95 12.41 19.85 0.70
C ASP A 95 12.59 18.79 -0.39
N ALA A 96 13.65 18.01 -0.32
CA ALA A 96 13.90 16.91 -1.25
C ALA A 96 12.90 15.76 -1.10
N VAL A 97 12.39 15.58 0.12
CA VAL A 97 11.38 14.58 0.48
C VAL A 97 10.24 15.26 1.20
N CYS A 98 9.02 14.99 0.76
CA CYS A 98 7.83 15.59 1.38
C CYS A 98 7.62 15.07 2.81
N LYS A 99 7.62 15.97 3.78
CA LYS A 99 7.35 15.66 5.19
C LYS A 99 5.94 15.14 5.41
N GLY A 100 4.98 15.56 4.57
CA GLY A 100 3.60 15.14 4.66
C GLY A 100 3.39 13.68 4.26
N CYS A 101 3.93 13.25 3.13
CA CYS A 101 3.65 11.93 2.55
C CYS A 101 4.87 11.03 2.31
N GLY A 102 6.08 11.54 2.36
CA GLY A 102 7.31 10.78 2.18
C GLY A 102 7.76 10.58 0.74
N ARG A 103 7.05 11.14 -0.25
CA ARG A 103 7.50 11.11 -1.65
C ARG A 103 8.66 12.08 -1.87
N THR A 104 9.56 11.71 -2.77
CA THR A 104 10.56 12.64 -3.27
C THR A 104 9.92 13.69 -4.18
N GLU A 105 10.61 14.81 -4.40
CA GLU A 105 10.14 15.85 -5.32
C GLU A 105 9.87 15.26 -6.72
N GLY A 106 10.77 14.43 -7.26
CA GLY A 106 10.59 13.77 -8.55
C GLY A 106 9.36 12.88 -8.59
N GLU A 107 9.09 12.11 -7.54
CA GLU A 107 7.90 11.27 -7.44
C GLU A 107 6.61 12.10 -7.36
N VAL A 108 6.64 13.24 -6.69
CA VAL A 108 5.48 14.16 -6.66
C VAL A 108 5.19 14.71 -8.04
N GLN A 109 6.22 15.16 -8.76
CA GLN A 109 6.07 15.76 -10.08
C GLN A 109 5.64 14.74 -11.15
N HIS A 110 6.19 13.53 -11.11
CA HIS A 110 5.92 12.48 -12.11
C HIS A 110 4.75 11.57 -11.75
N TRP A 111 4.11 11.77 -10.60
CA TRP A 111 3.05 10.89 -10.11
C TRP A 111 1.95 10.57 -11.15
N PRO A 112 1.42 11.56 -11.91
CA PRO A 112 0.38 11.27 -12.89
C PRO A 112 0.83 10.37 -14.04
N ALA A 113 2.13 10.36 -14.35
CA ALA A 113 2.72 9.56 -15.42
C ALA A 113 3.22 8.20 -14.94
N MET A 114 3.26 7.96 -13.65
CA MET A 114 3.73 6.70 -13.07
C MET A 114 2.73 5.57 -13.30
N THR A 115 3.26 4.39 -13.60
CA THR A 115 2.46 3.17 -13.70
C THR A 115 1.93 2.74 -12.31
N PRO A 116 0.85 1.95 -12.25
CA PRO A 116 0.37 1.40 -10.97
C PRO A 116 1.45 0.63 -10.19
N SER A 117 2.36 -0.06 -10.88
CA SER A 117 3.46 -0.77 -10.24
C SER A 117 4.45 0.17 -9.57
N GLU A 118 4.85 1.24 -10.25
CA GLU A 118 5.74 2.26 -9.70
C GLU A 118 5.11 2.96 -8.49
N LYS A 119 3.84 3.34 -8.59
CA LYS A 119 3.09 3.92 -7.47
C LYS A 119 3.07 2.98 -6.25
N ARG A 120 2.85 1.68 -6.46
CA ARG A 120 2.89 0.69 -5.37
C ARG A 120 4.27 0.57 -4.73
N GLN A 121 5.34 0.63 -5.52
CA GLN A 121 6.71 0.63 -4.97
C GLN A 121 6.96 1.83 -4.06
N VAL A 122 6.53 3.02 -4.47
CA VAL A 122 6.61 4.22 -3.65
C VAL A 122 5.78 4.07 -2.38
N TRP A 123 4.53 3.61 -2.49
CA TRP A 123 3.66 3.35 -1.34
C TRP A 123 4.31 2.40 -0.33
N ARG A 124 4.91 1.29 -0.79
CA ARG A 124 5.63 0.35 0.08
C ARG A 124 6.77 1.03 0.83
N ARG A 125 7.61 1.74 0.09
CA ARG A 125 8.77 2.43 0.69
C ARG A 125 8.33 3.41 1.77
N ILE A 126 7.42 4.32 1.47
CA ILE A 126 6.97 5.34 2.43
C ILE A 126 6.25 4.73 3.65
N THR A 127 5.53 3.61 3.44
CA THR A 127 4.85 2.89 4.51
C THR A 127 5.86 2.17 5.42
N MET A 128 6.88 1.56 4.85
CA MET A 128 7.94 0.89 5.62
C MET A 128 8.80 1.89 6.38
N ASP A 129 9.13 3.02 5.78
CA ASP A 129 9.87 4.11 6.43
C ASP A 129 9.07 4.74 7.57
N ALA A 130 7.76 4.87 7.41
CA ALA A 130 6.77 5.35 8.39
C ALA A 130 7.13 6.70 9.06
N THR A 131 8.01 7.50 8.44
CA THR A 131 8.51 8.76 9.00
C THR A 131 7.66 9.97 8.61
N ALA A 132 6.87 9.85 7.53
CA ALA A 132 6.01 10.92 7.07
C ALA A 132 4.82 11.17 8.00
N TRP A 133 4.36 12.40 8.04
CA TRP A 133 3.27 12.81 8.92
C TRP A 133 1.95 12.05 8.69
N ARG A 134 1.69 11.58 7.47
CA ARG A 134 0.50 10.76 7.19
C ARG A 134 0.42 9.48 8.02
N PHE A 135 1.56 8.95 8.48
CA PHE A 135 1.63 7.73 9.29
C PHE A 135 1.54 8.01 10.80
N ASN A 136 1.63 9.28 11.18
CA ASN A 136 1.42 9.67 12.57
C ASN A 136 -0.07 9.59 12.90
N ARG A 137 -0.42 8.88 13.95
CA ARG A 137 -1.79 8.81 14.42
C ARG A 137 -2.27 10.19 14.85
N TYR A 138 -3.51 10.52 14.50
CA TYR A 138 -4.10 11.82 14.85
C TYR A 138 -4.07 12.08 16.35
N ALA A 139 -4.30 11.06 17.18
CA ALA A 139 -4.23 11.16 18.63
C ALA A 139 -2.83 11.50 19.15
N GLU A 140 -1.77 11.00 18.53
CA GLU A 140 -0.40 11.33 18.88
C GLU A 140 -0.07 12.79 18.55
N ARG A 141 -0.61 13.31 17.45
CA ARG A 141 -0.50 14.75 17.10
C ARG A 141 -1.24 15.65 18.09
N ALA A 142 -2.47 15.29 18.45
CA ALA A 142 -3.27 16.03 19.41
C ALA A 142 -2.57 16.11 20.76
N ASN A 143 -1.97 15.01 21.24
CA ASN A 143 -1.20 14.96 22.46
C ASN A 143 0.10 15.76 22.39
N ALA A 144 0.80 15.74 21.24
CA ALA A 144 2.00 16.55 21.03
C ALA A 144 1.69 18.07 21.05
N CYS A 145 0.56 18.48 20.47
CA CYS A 145 0.11 19.87 20.53
C CYS A 145 -0.31 20.30 21.94
N ALA A 146 -1.02 19.46 22.68
CA ALA A 146 -1.44 19.75 24.05
C ALA A 146 -0.27 19.83 25.04
N GLY A 147 0.80 19.04 24.81
CA GLY A 147 2.01 19.06 25.63
C GLY A 147 2.86 20.32 25.44
N SER A 148 2.75 21.02 24.31
CA SER A 148 3.50 22.26 24.03
C SER A 148 2.87 23.50 24.67
N GLU A 149 1.63 23.47 25.10
CA GLU A 149 0.93 24.59 25.73
C GLU A 149 1.06 24.63 27.26
N SER A 150 1.51 23.55 27.89
CA SER A 150 1.69 23.48 29.35
C SER A 150 3.09 23.91 29.83
N GLY A 151 3.90 24.52 28.98
CA GLY A 151 5.27 24.98 29.25
C GLY A 151 5.46 26.50 29.28
N LYS A 152 4.45 27.29 29.69
CA LYS A 152 4.60 28.73 29.96
C LYS A 152 4.20 29.09 31.36
#